data_cc24d151edb04e97e8f0343ae22cfeb5
#
_entry.id   cc24d151edb04e97e8f0343ae22cfeb5
#
_cell.length_a   1.000
_cell.length_b   1.000
_cell.length_c   1.000
_cell.angle_alpha   90.00
_cell.angle_beta   90.00
_cell.angle_gamma   90.00
#
_symmetry.space_group_name_H-M   'P 1'
#
loop_
_entity.id
_entity.type
_entity.pdbx_description
1 polymer ?
#
loop_
_entity_poly.entity_id
_entity_poly.type
_entity_poly.pdbx_seq_one_letter_code
_entity_poly.pdbx_strand_id
1 'polypeptide(L)'
;MTKATGFLPCLLATLLPLGNTQQPPQSAAAPNHSASRVFSLSQADYLDRVKAIWTAQMIAQMTGSRFEHQVASVLPVTPMTVASGYAPVDDDYYYEMVAVRAFEKYGIGLSVKQLGEQWLVNNAGSWGSSEQALILMKRGVAPPDSGHPRYNKLWWTIGAQFSSDLYGALAPGMPNVAANMARNLGHINSYAEGTDGGVFIAGMVSLAFVEKDSHSIVRKAAQLIHPDSPYRQCLDIVIQMAQSGEPPEKIFRAIDERWGIEYPATNNAVLNGGIVAASVWFGEGDFRQTLQLAVHAADFADTDCNAANSASVVAAMHGMKALPPDLVSALHDRIQGRELGDLRLTPPVDERISELARRTVRIGESILKSHGADEDETAIKIPIEEPVTQPAELFKLADLTRYWNPAWTLQRAGFGGAGGGMPGIRGITYLDGKMLATYPRDEVRGTLLRRTMTLGSNPSLEFKAGVDLGRAWQLQIYINDKKVEDRLIIGRPDPPRPDGRRWQDITVNLSEYKNQEVVLRLYQRVLIPDHEAGNAYWRDLTVR
;
A
#
# COMPACT_ATOMS: atom_id res chain seq x y z
N MET A 1 67.58 -34.49 -2.49
CA MET A 1 68.79 -33.73 -2.85
C MET A 1 68.31 -32.30 -3.06
N THR A 2 68.63 -31.34 -2.39
CA THR A 2 69.63 -30.75 -1.57
C THR A 2 69.05 -29.47 -0.95
N LYS A 3 69.19 -29.35 0.30
CA LYS A 3 69.22 -28.26 1.25
C LYS A 3 69.86 -26.96 0.76
N ALA A 4 69.38 -25.81 1.32
CA ALA A 4 70.14 -24.78 2.04
C ALA A 4 69.21 -23.62 2.38
N THR A 5 68.85 -23.30 3.59
CA THR A 5 69.45 -22.54 4.72
C THR A 5 70.07 -21.18 4.34
N GLY A 6 69.58 -20.09 4.93
CA GLY A 6 70.35 -18.87 5.02
C GLY A 6 69.62 -17.61 5.51
N PHE A 7 69.64 -17.38 6.82
CA PHE A 7 69.89 -16.14 7.59
C PHE A 7 69.15 -14.84 7.34
N LEU A 8 68.48 -14.40 8.42
CA LEU A 8 68.19 -12.97 8.77
C LEU A 8 69.47 -12.16 9.00
N PRO A 9 69.43 -10.85 8.84
CA PRO A 9 69.72 -10.01 9.98
C PRO A 9 68.74 -8.84 10.21
N CYS A 10 68.56 -8.54 11.48
CA CYS A 10 68.00 -7.34 12.06
C CYS A 10 68.69 -6.05 11.57
N LEU A 11 67.93 -4.98 11.31
CA LEU A 11 68.47 -3.63 11.40
C LEU A 11 67.43 -2.64 11.90
N LEU A 12 67.91 -1.80 12.77
CA LEU A 12 67.29 -0.83 13.66
C LEU A 12 66.31 0.16 13.01
N ALA A 13 65.33 0.51 13.79
CA ALA A 13 64.42 1.64 13.60
C ALA A 13 65.12 3.00 13.74
N THR A 14 64.86 3.88 12.80
CA THR A 14 65.03 5.33 12.97
C THR A 14 63.67 5.99 12.77
N LEU A 15 63.14 6.58 13.86
CA LEU A 15 61.96 7.41 13.87
C LEU A 15 62.29 8.76 13.23
N LEU A 16 61.52 9.15 12.20
CA LEU A 16 61.39 10.53 11.75
C LEU A 16 59.92 10.93 11.83
N PRO A 17 59.60 12.16 12.24
CA PRO A 17 58.22 12.59 12.46
C PRO A 17 57.54 12.92 11.14
N LEU A 18 56.41 12.25 10.81
CA LEU A 18 55.52 12.62 9.73
C LEU A 18 54.68 13.83 10.14
N GLY A 19 54.99 14.96 9.51
CA GLY A 19 54.15 16.14 9.57
C GLY A 19 52.81 15.89 8.87
N ASN A 20 51.71 16.02 9.60
CA ASN A 20 50.35 16.03 9.08
C ASN A 20 50.11 17.33 8.31
N THR A 21 50.22 17.31 6.99
CA THR A 21 49.63 18.35 6.14
C THR A 21 48.20 17.87 5.78
N GLN A 22 47.22 18.37 6.55
CA GLN A 22 45.82 18.31 6.15
C GLN A 22 45.65 19.20 4.90
N GLN A 23 45.36 18.56 3.77
CA GLN A 23 44.77 19.26 2.62
C GLN A 23 43.37 19.74 3.02
N PRO A 24 43.01 20.99 2.66
CA PRO A 24 41.64 21.46 2.85
C PRO A 24 40.67 20.61 2.02
N PRO A 25 39.45 20.36 2.50
CA PRO A 25 38.47 19.60 1.75
C PRO A 25 38.21 20.30 0.41
N GLN A 26 38.35 19.54 -0.68
CA GLN A 26 37.90 19.99 -1.99
C GLN A 26 36.42 20.33 -1.88
N SER A 27 36.09 21.58 -2.16
CA SER A 27 34.73 22.05 -2.36
C SER A 27 34.03 21.11 -3.33
N ALA A 28 33.00 20.41 -2.87
CA ALA A 28 32.11 19.68 -3.74
C ALA A 28 31.58 20.67 -4.79
N ALA A 29 31.82 20.38 -6.05
CA ALA A 29 31.27 21.15 -7.15
C ALA A 29 29.76 21.22 -6.94
N ALA A 30 29.22 22.44 -6.90
CA ALA A 30 27.78 22.66 -6.91
C ALA A 30 27.17 21.90 -8.08
N PRO A 31 26.01 21.23 -7.91
CA PRO A 31 25.36 20.55 -9.00
C PRO A 31 25.09 21.58 -10.11
N ASN A 32 25.48 21.26 -11.33
CA ASN A 32 25.14 22.02 -12.52
C ASN A 32 23.61 22.17 -12.55
N HIS A 33 23.11 23.34 -12.18
CA HIS A 33 21.74 23.73 -12.45
C HIS A 33 21.61 23.91 -13.97
N SER A 34 21.27 22.83 -14.68
CA SER A 34 20.56 22.99 -15.95
C SER A 34 19.35 23.87 -15.64
N ALA A 35 19.15 24.93 -16.42
CA ALA A 35 18.02 25.84 -16.20
C ALA A 35 16.74 24.99 -16.04
N SER A 36 16.17 25.01 -14.84
CA SER A 36 14.97 24.23 -14.52
C SER A 36 13.87 24.71 -15.45
N ARG A 37 13.22 23.78 -16.17
CA ARG A 37 12.05 24.09 -16.98
C ARG A 37 10.99 24.68 -16.05
N VAL A 38 10.44 25.85 -16.41
CA VAL A 38 9.39 26.51 -15.64
C VAL A 38 8.06 26.34 -16.35
N PHE A 39 7.07 25.85 -15.61
CA PHE A 39 5.69 25.76 -16.05
C PHE A 39 4.90 26.96 -15.54
N SER A 40 4.17 27.63 -16.45
CA SER A 40 3.31 28.75 -16.10
C SER A 40 1.87 28.28 -16.00
N LEU A 41 1.30 28.26 -14.81
CA LEU A 41 -0.04 27.82 -14.50
C LEU A 41 -0.90 29.01 -14.07
N SER A 42 -1.88 29.42 -14.88
CA SER A 42 -2.81 30.46 -14.45
C SER A 42 -3.72 29.97 -13.33
N GLN A 43 -4.15 30.86 -12.46
CA GLN A 43 -5.10 30.51 -11.39
C GLN A 43 -6.40 29.91 -11.94
N ALA A 44 -6.86 30.40 -13.08
CA ALA A 44 -8.07 29.88 -13.73
C ALA A 44 -7.87 28.45 -14.24
N ASP A 45 -6.73 28.14 -14.88
CA ASP A 45 -6.41 26.78 -15.36
C ASP A 45 -6.17 25.83 -14.17
N TYR A 46 -5.53 26.31 -13.10
CA TYR A 46 -5.35 25.50 -11.89
C TYR A 46 -6.69 25.13 -11.26
N LEU A 47 -7.57 26.10 -11.07
CA LEU A 47 -8.90 25.86 -10.51
C LEU A 47 -9.75 24.94 -11.40
N ASP A 48 -9.69 25.12 -12.72
CA ASP A 48 -10.41 24.28 -13.69
C ASP A 48 -9.97 22.82 -13.58
N ARG A 49 -8.65 22.56 -13.56
CA ARG A 49 -8.12 21.18 -13.47
C ARG A 49 -8.37 20.55 -12.10
N VAL A 50 -8.21 21.28 -11.01
CA VAL A 50 -8.53 20.77 -9.68
C VAL A 50 -10.01 20.46 -9.54
N LYS A 51 -10.89 21.33 -10.07
CA LYS A 51 -12.33 21.04 -10.12
C LYS A 51 -12.62 19.81 -10.98
N ALA A 52 -11.92 19.66 -12.10
CA ALA A 52 -12.05 18.49 -12.97
C ALA A 52 -11.62 17.19 -12.26
N ILE A 53 -10.52 17.20 -11.50
CA ILE A 53 -10.06 16.05 -10.72
C ILE A 53 -11.16 15.60 -9.74
N TRP A 54 -11.66 16.48 -8.89
CA TRP A 54 -12.75 16.16 -7.95
C TRP A 54 -14.01 15.63 -8.66
N THR A 55 -14.40 16.29 -9.77
CA THR A 55 -15.59 15.88 -10.52
C THR A 55 -15.40 14.53 -11.21
N ALA A 56 -14.19 14.29 -11.75
CA ALA A 56 -13.84 13.03 -12.42
C ALA A 56 -13.84 11.84 -11.48
N GLN A 57 -13.24 11.98 -10.29
CA GLN A 57 -13.29 10.96 -9.24
C GLN A 57 -14.73 10.55 -8.95
N MET A 58 -15.61 11.51 -8.69
CA MET A 58 -17.00 11.24 -8.34
C MET A 58 -17.77 10.54 -9.48
N ILE A 59 -17.61 10.99 -10.73
CA ILE A 59 -18.25 10.35 -11.89
C ILE A 59 -17.72 8.94 -12.09
N ALA A 60 -16.40 8.77 -11.98
CA ALA A 60 -15.73 7.50 -12.24
C ALA A 60 -16.02 6.48 -11.15
N GLN A 61 -15.96 6.87 -9.87
CA GLN A 61 -16.34 6.07 -8.73
C GLN A 61 -17.78 5.54 -8.88
N MET A 62 -18.77 6.41 -9.06
CA MET A 62 -20.16 6.02 -9.27
C MET A 62 -20.38 5.11 -10.49
N THR A 63 -19.51 5.19 -11.49
CA THR A 63 -19.54 4.29 -12.65
C THR A 63 -18.91 2.95 -12.30
N GLY A 64 -17.74 2.97 -11.67
CA GLY A 64 -16.94 1.78 -11.33
C GLY A 64 -17.59 0.89 -10.26
N SER A 65 -18.24 1.48 -9.23
CA SER A 65 -18.90 0.76 -8.15
C SER A 65 -19.98 -0.25 -8.62
N ARG A 66 -20.50 -0.07 -9.84
CA ARG A 66 -21.44 -1.02 -10.46
C ARG A 66 -20.76 -2.32 -10.90
N PHE A 67 -19.47 -2.33 -11.03
CA PHE A 67 -18.64 -3.45 -11.50
C PHE A 67 -17.72 -3.99 -10.41
N GLU A 68 -17.65 -3.31 -9.28
CA GLU A 68 -16.81 -3.67 -8.16
C GLU A 68 -17.15 -5.08 -7.62
N HIS A 69 -16.11 -5.88 -7.34
CA HIS A 69 -16.22 -7.25 -6.85
C HIS A 69 -17.03 -8.20 -7.75
N GLN A 70 -17.17 -7.89 -9.02
CA GLN A 70 -17.85 -8.73 -10.01
C GLN A 70 -16.85 -9.31 -11.01
N VAL A 71 -17.31 -10.29 -11.77
CA VAL A 71 -16.56 -10.80 -12.93
C VAL A 71 -16.45 -9.67 -13.96
N ALA A 72 -15.27 -9.50 -14.54
CA ALA A 72 -15.03 -8.48 -15.55
C ALA A 72 -16.05 -8.58 -16.70
N SER A 73 -16.64 -7.46 -17.04
CA SER A 73 -17.68 -7.40 -18.07
C SER A 73 -17.08 -6.91 -19.39
N VAL A 74 -17.47 -7.52 -20.49
CA VAL A 74 -17.17 -7.05 -21.85
C VAL A 74 -18.23 -6.09 -22.39
N LEU A 75 -19.27 -5.82 -21.61
CA LEU A 75 -20.34 -4.92 -22.02
C LEU A 75 -19.86 -3.46 -21.98
N PRO A 76 -20.28 -2.61 -22.92
CA PRO A 76 -19.94 -1.20 -22.88
C PRO A 76 -20.36 -0.55 -21.57
N VAL A 77 -19.46 0.24 -20.98
CA VAL A 77 -19.78 1.06 -19.81
C VAL A 77 -20.73 2.17 -20.25
N THR A 78 -21.99 2.04 -19.89
CA THR A 78 -22.96 3.12 -20.07
C THR A 78 -22.76 4.12 -18.92
N PRO A 79 -22.59 5.43 -19.22
CA PRO A 79 -22.50 6.44 -18.21
C PRO A 79 -23.68 6.36 -17.24
N MET A 80 -23.40 6.55 -15.97
CA MET A 80 -24.41 6.51 -14.93
C MET A 80 -25.29 7.75 -14.98
N THR A 81 -26.59 7.58 -14.76
CA THR A 81 -27.47 8.71 -14.48
C THR A 81 -27.35 9.07 -13.01
N VAL A 82 -27.06 10.31 -12.69
CA VAL A 82 -27.04 10.81 -11.31
C VAL A 82 -28.48 11.13 -10.90
N ALA A 83 -29.18 10.14 -10.41
CA ALA A 83 -30.60 10.27 -10.05
C ALA A 83 -30.84 11.20 -8.86
N SER A 84 -29.86 11.34 -7.96
CA SER A 84 -29.95 12.16 -6.74
C SER A 84 -29.64 13.63 -6.95
N GLY A 85 -29.04 14.02 -8.08
CA GLY A 85 -28.56 15.39 -8.31
C GLY A 85 -27.38 15.81 -7.45
N TYR A 86 -26.57 14.88 -6.96
CA TYR A 86 -25.33 15.08 -6.21
C TYR A 86 -24.47 13.81 -6.24
N ALA A 87 -23.16 13.94 -5.95
CA ALA A 87 -22.31 12.80 -5.67
C ALA A 87 -22.56 12.28 -4.26
N PRO A 88 -22.85 11.00 -4.06
CA PRO A 88 -22.84 10.41 -2.72
C PRO A 88 -21.41 10.44 -2.16
N VAL A 89 -21.26 10.45 -0.83
CA VAL A 89 -19.93 10.31 -0.21
C VAL A 89 -19.43 8.90 -0.39
N ASP A 90 -18.15 8.79 -0.75
CA ASP A 90 -17.42 7.55 -0.91
C ASP A 90 -16.01 7.67 -0.34
N ASP A 91 -15.32 6.56 -0.03
CA ASP A 91 -13.99 6.62 0.57
C ASP A 91 -12.94 7.14 -0.41
N ASP A 92 -13.08 6.91 -1.71
CA ASP A 92 -12.18 7.40 -2.75
C ASP A 92 -11.85 8.90 -2.62
N TYR A 93 -12.82 9.71 -2.22
CA TYR A 93 -12.63 11.16 -2.09
C TYR A 93 -12.94 11.71 -0.68
N TYR A 94 -13.59 10.94 0.19
CA TYR A 94 -13.85 11.44 1.55
C TYR A 94 -12.59 11.58 2.38
N TYR A 95 -11.65 10.64 2.24
CA TYR A 95 -10.38 10.74 2.99
C TYR A 95 -9.54 11.91 2.50
N GLU A 96 -9.60 12.23 1.22
CA GLU A 96 -9.01 13.43 0.65
C GLU A 96 -9.69 14.72 1.17
N MET A 97 -11.02 14.74 1.28
CA MET A 97 -11.76 15.86 1.90
C MET A 97 -11.34 16.06 3.37
N VAL A 98 -11.12 14.98 4.10
CA VAL A 98 -10.61 15.04 5.48
C VAL A 98 -9.16 15.53 5.50
N ALA A 99 -8.33 15.17 4.53
CA ALA A 99 -6.97 15.70 4.38
C ALA A 99 -6.99 17.20 4.06
N VAL A 100 -7.89 17.70 3.20
CA VAL A 100 -8.10 19.14 2.97
C VAL A 100 -8.41 19.86 4.29
N ARG A 101 -9.33 19.34 5.10
CA ARG A 101 -9.65 19.88 6.45
C ARG A 101 -8.42 19.86 7.38
N ALA A 102 -7.59 18.82 7.28
CA ALA A 102 -6.37 18.71 8.05
C ALA A 102 -5.33 19.76 7.64
N PHE A 103 -5.11 19.97 6.35
CA PHE A 103 -4.24 21.03 5.85
C PHE A 103 -4.72 22.43 6.26
N GLU A 104 -6.02 22.69 6.20
CA GLU A 104 -6.60 23.96 6.64
C GLU A 104 -6.38 24.22 8.14
N LYS A 105 -6.43 23.17 8.94
CA LYS A 105 -6.27 23.27 10.40
C LYS A 105 -4.82 23.35 10.84
N TYR A 106 -3.93 22.56 10.23
CA TYR A 106 -2.55 22.38 10.70
C TYR A 106 -1.50 23.02 9.77
N GLY A 107 -1.91 23.50 8.59
CA GLY A 107 -1.02 24.09 7.59
C GLY A 107 -0.31 23.05 6.72
N ILE A 108 0.56 23.56 5.84
CA ILE A 108 1.25 22.74 4.83
C ILE A 108 2.29 21.75 5.39
N GLY A 109 2.71 21.94 6.65
CA GLY A 109 3.55 21.00 7.37
C GLY A 109 2.79 19.86 8.05
N LEU A 110 1.60 19.51 7.56
CA LEU A 110 0.74 18.46 8.09
C LEU A 110 1.49 17.14 8.29
N SER A 111 1.51 16.64 9.53
CA SER A 111 2.06 15.32 9.86
C SER A 111 0.99 14.23 9.76
N VAL A 112 1.42 12.98 9.53
CA VAL A 112 0.50 11.83 9.51
C VAL A 112 -0.25 11.65 10.84
N LYS A 113 0.36 12.00 11.97
CA LYS A 113 -0.29 11.98 13.29
C LYS A 113 -1.45 12.97 13.35
N GLN A 114 -1.26 14.21 12.87
CA GLN A 114 -2.32 15.21 12.80
C GLN A 114 -3.44 14.83 11.83
N LEU A 115 -3.08 14.18 10.70
CA LEU A 115 -4.08 13.58 9.80
C LEU A 115 -4.89 12.52 10.53
N GLY A 116 -4.26 11.65 11.33
CA GLY A 116 -4.94 10.66 12.15
C GLY A 116 -5.91 11.26 13.17
N GLU A 117 -5.54 12.40 13.78
CA GLU A 117 -6.45 13.14 14.65
C GLU A 117 -7.71 13.62 13.89
N GLN A 118 -7.55 14.06 12.63
CA GLN A 118 -8.70 14.43 11.80
C GLN A 118 -9.53 13.22 11.36
N TRP A 119 -8.90 12.07 11.09
CA TRP A 119 -9.63 10.83 10.81
C TRP A 119 -10.52 10.44 11.99
N LEU A 120 -10.00 10.51 13.22
CA LEU A 120 -10.80 10.23 14.43
C LEU A 120 -11.98 11.20 14.59
N VAL A 121 -11.75 12.49 14.40
CA VAL A 121 -12.80 13.53 14.52
C VAL A 121 -13.89 13.37 13.46
N ASN A 122 -13.48 13.07 12.23
CA ASN A 122 -14.39 12.94 11.09
C ASN A 122 -14.96 11.52 10.93
N ASN A 123 -14.53 10.57 11.77
CA ASN A 123 -14.88 9.15 11.68
C ASN A 123 -14.55 8.57 10.29
N ALA A 124 -13.40 8.96 9.74
CA ALA A 124 -12.89 8.45 8.47
C ALA A 124 -12.19 7.10 8.66
N GLY A 125 -12.40 6.17 7.74
CA GLY A 125 -11.80 4.83 7.77
C GLY A 125 -12.87 3.73 7.72
N SER A 126 -13.46 3.56 6.54
CA SER A 126 -14.32 2.42 6.24
C SER A 126 -13.51 1.27 5.71
N TRP A 127 -13.71 0.25 5.33
CA TRP A 127 -13.15 -0.92 4.67
C TRP A 127 -11.60 -1.05 4.66
N GLY A 128 -11.13 -2.23 4.46
CA GLY A 128 -9.74 -2.58 4.19
C GLY A 128 -8.74 -2.09 5.26
N SER A 129 -7.61 -1.57 4.79
CA SER A 129 -6.56 -1.03 5.66
C SER A 129 -7.01 0.22 6.42
N SER A 130 -7.96 0.97 5.87
CA SER A 130 -8.50 2.19 6.47
C SER A 130 -9.35 1.88 7.69
N GLU A 131 -10.21 0.86 7.63
CA GLU A 131 -10.97 0.38 8.78
C GLU A 131 -10.05 -0.14 9.89
N GLN A 132 -9.03 -0.92 9.52
CA GLN A 132 -8.05 -1.40 10.50
C GLN A 132 -7.31 -0.24 11.15
N ALA A 133 -6.91 0.78 10.38
CA ALA A 133 -6.25 1.97 10.92
C ALA A 133 -7.16 2.73 11.89
N LEU A 134 -8.43 2.95 11.55
CA LEU A 134 -9.39 3.62 12.43
C LEU A 134 -9.61 2.83 13.74
N ILE A 135 -9.76 1.51 13.66
CA ILE A 135 -9.88 0.62 14.83
C ILE A 135 -8.61 0.74 15.70
N LEU A 136 -7.43 0.71 15.10
CA LEU A 136 -6.15 0.83 15.81
C LEU A 136 -6.01 2.20 16.48
N MET A 137 -6.33 3.28 15.78
CA MET A 137 -6.28 4.64 16.33
C MET A 137 -7.26 4.82 17.50
N LYS A 138 -8.48 4.28 17.42
CA LYS A 138 -9.44 4.25 18.52
C LYS A 138 -8.93 3.45 19.75
N ARG A 139 -7.98 2.53 19.54
CA ARG A 139 -7.28 1.77 20.60
C ARG A 139 -5.98 2.43 21.07
N GLY A 140 -5.65 3.61 20.57
CA GLY A 140 -4.44 4.36 20.94
C GLY A 140 -3.19 4.06 20.13
N VAL A 141 -3.27 3.28 19.05
CA VAL A 141 -2.15 3.08 18.10
C VAL A 141 -2.20 4.19 17.06
N ALA A 142 -1.38 5.22 17.25
CA ALA A 142 -1.36 6.38 16.37
C ALA A 142 -0.56 6.13 15.07
N PRO A 143 -0.84 6.87 13.96
CA PRO A 143 0.04 6.85 12.80
C PRO A 143 1.48 7.34 13.15
N PRO A 144 2.51 6.80 12.49
CA PRO A 144 2.49 5.85 11.37
C PRO A 144 2.23 4.39 11.74
N ASP A 145 2.17 4.04 13.03
CA ASP A 145 2.00 2.66 13.50
C ASP A 145 0.65 2.06 13.07
N SER A 146 -0.41 2.86 12.90
CA SER A 146 -1.71 2.38 12.42
C SER A 146 -1.69 1.84 10.98
N GLY A 147 -0.72 2.26 10.16
CA GLY A 147 -0.48 1.69 8.83
C GLY A 147 0.55 0.58 8.80
N HIS A 148 1.38 0.45 9.87
CA HIS A 148 2.53 -0.44 9.87
C HIS A 148 2.14 -1.93 9.98
N PRO A 149 2.82 -2.86 9.27
CA PRO A 149 2.57 -4.32 9.28
C PRO A 149 2.54 -4.97 10.65
N ARG A 150 3.20 -4.38 11.64
CA ARG A 150 3.16 -4.83 13.03
C ARG A 150 1.75 -4.78 13.64
N TYR A 151 0.91 -3.87 13.16
CA TYR A 151 -0.40 -3.61 13.74
C TYR A 151 -1.53 -3.77 12.73
N ASN A 152 -1.34 -3.24 11.50
CA ASN A 152 -2.34 -3.28 10.45
C ASN A 152 -2.13 -4.51 9.57
N LYS A 153 -3.07 -5.45 9.62
CA LYS A 153 -3.00 -6.70 8.84
C LYS A 153 -3.27 -6.51 7.35
N LEU A 154 -3.81 -5.35 6.95
CA LEU A 154 -4.18 -5.01 5.58
C LEU A 154 -3.32 -3.88 4.99
N TRP A 155 -2.15 -3.62 5.57
CA TRP A 155 -1.21 -2.57 5.20
C TRP A 155 -0.87 -2.47 3.70
N TRP A 156 -1.06 -3.56 2.96
CA TRP A 156 -0.74 -3.74 1.54
C TRP A 156 -1.93 -3.48 0.61
N THR A 157 -3.09 -3.10 1.13
CA THR A 157 -4.25 -2.75 0.32
C THR A 157 -4.21 -1.30 -0.16
N ILE A 158 -5.14 -0.94 -1.04
CA ILE A 158 -5.11 0.33 -1.80
C ILE A 158 -5.43 1.59 -0.99
N GLY A 159 -5.57 1.51 0.33
CA GLY A 159 -6.02 2.65 1.15
C GLY A 159 -5.24 3.95 0.96
N ALA A 160 -3.91 3.88 0.79
CA ALA A 160 -3.12 5.06 0.43
C ALA A 160 -3.19 5.40 -1.07
N GLN A 161 -3.43 4.41 -1.94
CA GLN A 161 -3.48 4.60 -3.38
C GLN A 161 -4.67 5.47 -3.78
N PHE A 162 -5.88 5.06 -3.45
CA PHE A 162 -7.08 5.76 -3.89
C PHE A 162 -7.22 7.17 -3.29
N SER A 163 -6.64 7.44 -2.12
CA SER A 163 -6.71 8.72 -1.43
C SER A 163 -5.53 9.66 -1.70
N SER A 164 -4.82 9.51 -2.82
CA SER A 164 -3.60 10.27 -3.13
C SER A 164 -3.69 11.19 -4.35
N ASP A 165 -4.80 11.23 -5.06
CA ASP A 165 -5.04 12.16 -6.17
C ASP A 165 -4.89 13.62 -5.70
N LEU A 166 -5.39 13.91 -4.50
CA LEU A 166 -5.25 15.20 -3.83
C LEU A 166 -3.78 15.67 -3.78
N TYR A 167 -2.85 14.80 -3.38
CA TYR A 167 -1.44 15.21 -3.21
C TYR A 167 -0.79 15.57 -4.55
N GLY A 168 -1.19 14.92 -5.63
CA GLY A 168 -0.81 15.31 -6.99
C GLY A 168 -1.43 16.64 -7.41
N ALA A 169 -2.69 16.86 -7.08
CA ALA A 169 -3.41 18.12 -7.35
C ALA A 169 -2.84 19.30 -6.54
N LEU A 170 -2.27 19.06 -5.36
CA LEU A 170 -1.61 20.07 -4.52
C LEU A 170 -0.20 20.47 -5.00
N ALA A 171 0.44 19.65 -5.84
CA ALA A 171 1.81 19.86 -6.31
C ALA A 171 1.94 19.71 -7.85
N PRO A 172 1.25 20.51 -8.67
CA PRO A 172 1.35 20.50 -10.12
C PRO A 172 2.80 20.59 -10.61
N GLY A 173 3.28 19.62 -11.42
CA GLY A 173 4.62 19.62 -11.99
C GLY A 173 5.77 19.36 -10.99
N MET A 174 5.44 19.06 -9.73
CA MET A 174 6.38 18.73 -8.67
C MET A 174 6.14 17.29 -8.16
N PRO A 175 6.41 16.25 -8.98
CA PRO A 175 6.09 14.87 -8.63
C PRO A 175 6.83 14.34 -7.39
N ASN A 176 8.01 14.87 -7.05
CA ASN A 176 8.72 14.47 -5.85
C ASN A 176 8.05 15.02 -4.58
N VAL A 177 7.54 16.24 -4.63
CA VAL A 177 6.75 16.84 -3.54
C VAL A 177 5.45 16.06 -3.34
N ALA A 178 4.71 15.75 -4.41
CA ALA A 178 3.50 14.95 -4.39
C ALA A 178 3.77 13.55 -3.79
N ALA A 179 4.81 12.87 -4.26
CA ALA A 179 5.24 11.55 -3.81
C ALA A 179 5.59 11.53 -2.31
N ASN A 180 6.31 12.56 -1.83
CA ASN A 180 6.67 12.67 -0.42
C ASN A 180 5.44 12.86 0.47
N MET A 181 4.48 13.68 0.06
CA MET A 181 3.20 13.84 0.79
C MET A 181 2.43 12.52 0.82
N ALA A 182 2.26 11.87 -0.34
CA ALA A 182 1.54 10.61 -0.46
C ALA A 182 2.15 9.50 0.41
N ARG A 183 3.48 9.34 0.40
CA ARG A 183 4.16 8.36 1.24
C ARG A 183 3.98 8.66 2.72
N ASN A 184 4.31 9.89 3.14
CA ASN A 184 4.28 10.25 4.56
C ASN A 184 2.87 10.19 5.15
N LEU A 185 1.87 10.69 4.42
CA LEU A 185 0.49 10.71 4.90
C LEU A 185 -0.21 9.35 4.69
N GLY A 186 0.20 8.58 3.68
CA GLY A 186 -0.28 7.23 3.43
C GLY A 186 0.05 6.22 4.54
N HIS A 187 1.06 6.52 5.38
CA HIS A 187 1.32 5.71 6.58
C HIS A 187 0.20 5.75 7.63
N ILE A 188 -0.86 6.47 7.40
CA ILE A 188 -2.04 6.39 8.27
C ILE A 188 -2.67 4.99 8.24
N ASN A 189 -2.68 4.35 7.06
CA ASN A 189 -3.37 3.07 6.83
C ASN A 189 -2.55 2.04 6.03
N SER A 190 -1.41 2.42 5.45
CA SER A 190 -0.64 1.58 4.52
C SER A 190 0.86 1.62 4.81
N TYR A 191 1.61 0.67 4.21
CA TYR A 191 3.05 0.56 4.32
C TYR A 191 3.62 -0.08 3.05
N ALA A 192 4.93 0.09 2.76
CA ALA A 192 5.62 -0.51 1.62
C ALA A 192 4.83 -0.38 0.29
N GLU A 193 4.48 -1.49 -0.38
CA GLU A 193 3.72 -1.47 -1.63
C GLU A 193 2.35 -0.81 -1.51
N GLY A 194 1.73 -0.79 -0.33
CA GLY A 194 0.49 -0.05 -0.10
C GLY A 194 0.71 1.47 -0.19
N THR A 195 1.81 2.00 0.37
CA THR A 195 2.17 3.42 0.22
C THR A 195 2.75 3.74 -1.15
N ASP A 196 3.41 2.79 -1.83
CA ASP A 196 3.89 2.96 -3.19
C ASP A 196 2.73 3.25 -4.17
N GLY A 197 1.55 2.68 -3.90
CA GLY A 197 0.33 3.02 -4.63
C GLY A 197 0.00 4.51 -4.57
N GLY A 198 0.03 5.09 -3.38
CA GLY A 198 -0.17 6.52 -3.19
C GLY A 198 0.88 7.37 -3.89
N VAL A 199 2.16 6.98 -3.80
CA VAL A 199 3.28 7.63 -4.50
C VAL A 199 3.05 7.65 -6.01
N PHE A 200 2.60 6.53 -6.59
CA PHE A 200 2.36 6.40 -8.02
C PHE A 200 1.22 7.31 -8.50
N ILE A 201 0.07 7.26 -7.82
CA ILE A 201 -1.11 8.07 -8.19
C ILE A 201 -0.80 9.56 -8.05
N ALA A 202 -0.28 10.00 -6.90
CA ALA A 202 0.09 11.40 -6.70
C ALA A 202 1.12 11.88 -7.74
N GLY A 203 2.09 11.02 -8.07
CA GLY A 203 3.08 11.27 -9.13
C GLY A 203 2.45 11.47 -10.50
N MET A 204 1.52 10.58 -10.90
CA MET A 204 0.83 10.69 -12.18
C MET A 204 -0.01 11.97 -12.28
N VAL A 205 -0.82 12.27 -11.26
CA VAL A 205 -1.66 13.47 -11.23
C VAL A 205 -0.80 14.73 -11.29
N SER A 206 0.30 14.80 -10.52
CA SER A 206 1.25 15.93 -10.55
C SER A 206 1.86 16.13 -11.95
N LEU A 207 2.35 15.04 -12.57
CA LEU A 207 2.95 15.06 -13.91
C LEU A 207 1.92 15.45 -14.98
N ALA A 208 0.67 15.05 -14.85
CA ALA A 208 -0.40 15.31 -15.80
C ALA A 208 -0.69 16.81 -16.02
N PHE A 209 -0.29 17.68 -15.09
CA PHE A 209 -0.36 19.14 -15.31
C PHE A 209 0.62 19.63 -16.38
N VAL A 210 1.75 18.97 -16.55
CA VAL A 210 2.87 19.42 -17.40
C VAL A 210 3.17 18.50 -18.58
N GLU A 211 2.81 17.23 -18.49
CA GLU A 211 2.94 16.24 -19.56
C GLU A 211 1.61 16.07 -20.32
N LYS A 212 1.71 15.85 -21.63
CA LYS A 212 0.54 15.62 -22.51
C LYS A 212 0.48 14.20 -23.07
N ASP A 213 1.54 13.44 -22.88
CA ASP A 213 1.65 12.03 -23.27
C ASP A 213 1.40 11.13 -22.05
N SER A 214 0.31 10.40 -22.06
CA SER A 214 -0.07 9.45 -21.00
C SER A 214 1.00 8.38 -20.76
N HIS A 215 1.67 7.93 -21.81
CA HIS A 215 2.77 6.98 -21.72
C HIS A 215 3.97 7.56 -20.96
N SER A 216 4.28 8.84 -21.19
CA SER A 216 5.31 9.57 -20.43
C SER A 216 4.93 9.72 -18.96
N ILE A 217 3.67 10.06 -18.68
CA ILE A 217 3.15 10.18 -17.30
C ILE A 217 3.35 8.87 -16.54
N VAL A 218 2.90 7.73 -17.08
CA VAL A 218 3.03 6.42 -16.44
C VAL A 218 4.48 6.04 -16.21
N ARG A 219 5.36 6.19 -17.24
CA ARG A 219 6.80 5.87 -17.11
C ARG A 219 7.50 6.72 -16.07
N LYS A 220 7.24 8.02 -16.06
CA LYS A 220 7.86 8.96 -15.11
C LYS A 220 7.36 8.73 -13.69
N ALA A 221 6.06 8.53 -13.48
CA ALA A 221 5.52 8.22 -12.16
C ALA A 221 6.08 6.91 -11.60
N ALA A 222 6.24 5.87 -12.44
CA ALA A 222 6.86 4.62 -12.03
C ALA A 222 8.30 4.80 -11.49
N GLN A 223 9.07 5.78 -12.00
CA GLN A 223 10.43 6.05 -11.54
C GLN A 223 10.50 6.57 -10.10
N LEU A 224 9.40 7.08 -9.54
CA LEU A 224 9.33 7.51 -8.14
C LEU A 224 9.46 6.33 -7.16
N ILE A 225 9.14 5.11 -7.61
CA ILE A 225 9.11 3.92 -6.77
C ILE A 225 10.41 3.12 -6.92
N HIS A 226 10.93 2.61 -5.81
CA HIS A 226 12.15 1.82 -5.79
C HIS A 226 12.00 0.53 -6.63
N PRO A 227 13.01 0.14 -7.45
CA PRO A 227 12.94 -1.03 -8.34
C PRO A 227 12.65 -2.36 -7.65
N ASP A 228 13.07 -2.52 -6.39
CA ASP A 228 12.84 -3.75 -5.62
C ASP A 228 11.40 -3.87 -5.10
N SER A 229 10.58 -2.82 -5.20
CA SER A 229 9.19 -2.88 -4.77
C SER A 229 8.37 -3.83 -5.67
N PRO A 230 7.53 -4.70 -5.09
CA PRO A 230 6.55 -5.48 -5.86
C PRO A 230 5.65 -4.59 -6.72
N TYR A 231 5.27 -3.42 -6.21
CA TYR A 231 4.46 -2.44 -6.95
C TYR A 231 5.19 -1.97 -8.23
N ARG A 232 6.46 -1.56 -8.10
CA ARG A 232 7.28 -1.16 -9.25
C ARG A 232 7.46 -2.30 -10.25
N GLN A 233 7.68 -3.53 -9.80
CA GLN A 233 7.80 -4.70 -10.67
C GLN A 233 6.51 -4.95 -11.47
N CYS A 234 5.33 -4.71 -10.89
CA CYS A 234 4.06 -4.79 -11.60
C CYS A 234 3.98 -3.71 -12.69
N LEU A 235 4.31 -2.46 -12.36
CA LEU A 235 4.34 -1.36 -13.34
C LEU A 235 5.33 -1.63 -14.48
N ASP A 236 6.51 -2.16 -14.19
CA ASP A 236 7.52 -2.50 -15.21
C ASP A 236 6.98 -3.57 -16.18
N ILE A 237 6.21 -4.56 -15.72
CA ILE A 237 5.54 -5.55 -16.59
C ILE A 237 4.53 -4.84 -17.51
N VAL A 238 3.67 -3.98 -16.95
CA VAL A 238 2.68 -3.22 -17.73
C VAL A 238 3.38 -2.40 -18.82
N ILE A 239 4.39 -1.60 -18.45
CA ILE A 239 5.13 -0.73 -19.36
C ILE A 239 5.83 -1.55 -20.44
N GLN A 240 6.53 -2.63 -20.07
CA GLN A 240 7.25 -3.48 -21.02
C GLN A 240 6.31 -4.13 -22.04
N MET A 241 5.21 -4.71 -21.58
CA MET A 241 4.25 -5.37 -22.46
C MET A 241 3.55 -4.35 -23.39
N ALA A 242 3.15 -3.19 -22.86
CA ALA A 242 2.52 -2.14 -23.66
C ALA A 242 3.49 -1.59 -24.72
N GLN A 243 4.76 -1.37 -24.40
CA GLN A 243 5.79 -0.96 -25.35
C GLN A 243 6.08 -2.03 -26.41
N SER A 244 5.85 -3.30 -26.10
CA SER A 244 5.98 -4.41 -27.06
C SER A 244 4.74 -4.59 -27.96
N GLY A 245 3.72 -3.71 -27.81
CA GLY A 245 2.50 -3.73 -28.61
C GLY A 245 1.48 -4.77 -28.16
N GLU A 246 1.60 -5.30 -26.96
CA GLU A 246 0.59 -6.23 -26.42
C GLU A 246 -0.72 -5.49 -26.09
N PRO A 247 -1.89 -6.08 -26.37
CA PRO A 247 -3.18 -5.44 -26.10
C PRO A 247 -3.48 -5.43 -24.59
N PRO A 248 -4.30 -4.46 -24.11
CA PRO A 248 -4.58 -4.29 -22.68
C PRO A 248 -5.13 -5.55 -22.00
N GLU A 249 -5.96 -6.33 -22.65
CA GLU A 249 -6.54 -7.57 -22.07
C GLU A 249 -5.47 -8.62 -21.74
N LYS A 250 -4.43 -8.69 -22.55
CA LYS A 250 -3.29 -9.59 -22.31
C LYS A 250 -2.44 -9.12 -21.14
N ILE A 251 -2.29 -7.80 -21.01
CA ILE A 251 -1.56 -7.18 -19.89
C ILE A 251 -2.33 -7.39 -18.59
N PHE A 252 -3.62 -7.12 -18.56
CA PHE A 252 -4.46 -7.34 -17.39
C PHE A 252 -4.40 -8.80 -16.92
N ARG A 253 -4.48 -9.75 -17.84
CA ARG A 253 -4.32 -11.17 -17.51
C ARG A 253 -2.95 -11.48 -16.92
N ALA A 254 -1.88 -10.96 -17.50
CA ALA A 254 -0.51 -11.23 -17.04
C ALA A 254 -0.24 -10.71 -15.63
N ILE A 255 -0.75 -9.52 -15.30
CA ILE A 255 -0.60 -8.96 -13.94
C ILE A 255 -1.51 -9.68 -12.93
N ASP A 256 -2.71 -10.09 -13.33
CA ASP A 256 -3.63 -10.84 -12.46
C ASP A 256 -3.09 -12.25 -12.15
N GLU A 257 -2.66 -13.00 -13.16
CA GLU A 257 -2.04 -14.32 -12.97
C GLU A 257 -0.85 -14.30 -12.00
N ARG A 258 -0.11 -13.20 -11.92
CA ARG A 258 1.01 -13.06 -11.00
C ARG A 258 0.60 -12.43 -9.67
N TRP A 259 0.02 -11.24 -9.70
CA TRP A 259 -0.19 -10.40 -8.52
C TRP A 259 -1.54 -10.64 -7.84
N GLY A 260 -2.53 -11.10 -8.58
CA GLY A 260 -3.80 -11.59 -8.01
C GLY A 260 -3.60 -12.86 -7.18
N ILE A 261 -2.64 -13.71 -7.54
CA ILE A 261 -2.26 -14.89 -6.74
C ILE A 261 -1.41 -14.51 -5.54
N GLU A 262 -0.45 -13.60 -5.72
CA GLU A 262 0.43 -13.15 -4.63
C GLU A 262 -0.37 -12.40 -3.56
N TYR A 263 -1.34 -11.58 -3.96
CA TYR A 263 -2.20 -10.74 -3.12
C TYR A 263 -3.67 -11.00 -3.43
N PRO A 264 -4.25 -12.09 -2.92
CA PRO A 264 -5.56 -12.59 -3.37
C PRO A 264 -6.78 -11.76 -2.94
N ALA A 265 -6.60 -10.61 -2.32
CA ALA A 265 -7.69 -9.71 -2.02
C ALA A 265 -7.95 -8.75 -3.19
N THR A 266 -9.21 -8.46 -3.47
CA THR A 266 -9.68 -7.61 -4.57
C THR A 266 -9.08 -6.21 -4.53
N ASN A 267 -8.87 -5.67 -3.33
CA ASN A 267 -8.33 -4.33 -3.08
C ASN A 267 -6.83 -4.30 -2.76
N ASN A 268 -6.02 -5.25 -3.30
CA ASN A 268 -4.58 -5.15 -3.16
C ASN A 268 -3.99 -4.02 -4.02
N ALA A 269 -3.00 -3.30 -3.49
CA ALA A 269 -2.43 -2.14 -4.16
C ALA A 269 -1.68 -2.50 -5.46
N VAL A 270 -0.97 -3.64 -5.49
CA VAL A 270 -0.06 -3.99 -6.58
C VAL A 270 -0.82 -4.26 -7.89
N LEU A 271 -1.84 -5.12 -7.85
CA LEU A 271 -2.66 -5.42 -9.03
C LEU A 271 -3.43 -4.18 -9.49
N ASN A 272 -4.11 -3.51 -8.55
CA ASN A 272 -4.92 -2.34 -8.86
C ASN A 272 -4.06 -1.18 -9.41
N GLY A 273 -2.85 -0.99 -8.91
CA GLY A 273 -1.89 -0.05 -9.49
C GLY A 273 -1.49 -0.38 -10.92
N GLY A 274 -1.30 -1.65 -11.23
CA GLY A 274 -1.07 -2.13 -12.59
C GLY A 274 -2.26 -1.88 -13.53
N ILE A 275 -3.49 -2.06 -13.02
CA ILE A 275 -4.73 -1.74 -13.75
C ILE A 275 -4.81 -0.26 -14.08
N VAL A 276 -4.61 0.61 -13.09
CA VAL A 276 -4.60 2.08 -13.30
C VAL A 276 -3.53 2.48 -14.32
N ALA A 277 -2.31 1.94 -14.21
CA ALA A 277 -1.23 2.22 -15.15
C ALA A 277 -1.59 1.86 -16.60
N ALA A 278 -2.15 0.66 -16.82
CA ALA A 278 -2.59 0.22 -18.14
C ALA A 278 -3.77 1.05 -18.66
N SER A 279 -4.73 1.38 -17.79
CA SER A 279 -5.91 2.18 -18.18
C SER A 279 -5.53 3.60 -18.60
N VAL A 280 -4.60 4.24 -17.90
CA VAL A 280 -4.06 5.54 -18.28
C VAL A 280 -3.22 5.45 -19.56
N TRP A 281 -2.41 4.41 -19.70
CA TRP A 281 -1.57 4.18 -20.88
C TRP A 281 -2.39 4.07 -22.15
N PHE A 282 -3.35 3.16 -22.22
CA PHE A 282 -4.16 2.88 -23.40
C PHE A 282 -5.37 3.81 -23.56
N GLY A 283 -5.74 4.52 -22.50
CA GLY A 283 -6.78 5.54 -22.55
C GLY A 283 -6.36 6.81 -23.29
N GLU A 284 -5.04 7.07 -23.43
CA GLU A 284 -4.44 8.15 -24.21
C GLU A 284 -5.08 9.53 -23.94
N GLY A 285 -5.53 9.76 -22.71
CA GLY A 285 -6.19 11.01 -22.29
C GLY A 285 -7.67 11.11 -22.67
N ASP A 286 -8.28 10.07 -23.25
CA ASP A 286 -9.73 10.00 -23.44
C ASP A 286 -10.41 9.47 -22.17
N PHE A 287 -11.31 10.26 -21.60
CA PHE A 287 -11.99 9.94 -20.34
C PHE A 287 -12.82 8.64 -20.44
N ARG A 288 -13.58 8.47 -21.51
CA ARG A 288 -14.49 7.31 -21.65
C ARG A 288 -13.71 6.03 -21.90
N GLN A 289 -12.67 6.09 -22.73
CA GLN A 289 -11.80 4.95 -23.02
C GLN A 289 -11.02 4.54 -21.77
N THR A 290 -10.46 5.49 -21.03
CA THR A 290 -9.75 5.25 -19.77
C THR A 290 -10.66 4.57 -18.75
N LEU A 291 -11.89 5.07 -18.60
CA LEU A 291 -12.88 4.51 -17.68
C LEU A 291 -13.31 3.09 -18.09
N GLN A 292 -13.56 2.86 -19.39
CA GLN A 292 -13.88 1.54 -19.95
C GLN A 292 -12.80 0.52 -19.63
N LEU A 293 -11.52 0.88 -19.78
CA LEU A 293 -10.39 0.01 -19.47
C LEU A 293 -10.31 -0.33 -17.97
N ALA A 294 -10.48 0.68 -17.11
CA ALA A 294 -10.38 0.49 -15.66
C ALA A 294 -11.44 -0.47 -15.11
N VAL A 295 -12.68 -0.40 -15.61
CA VAL A 295 -13.79 -1.22 -15.09
C VAL A 295 -13.85 -2.63 -15.68
N HIS A 296 -13.15 -2.90 -16.78
CA HIS A 296 -13.13 -4.22 -17.44
C HIS A 296 -11.80 -4.97 -17.27
N ALA A 297 -10.91 -4.46 -16.46
CA ALA A 297 -9.52 -4.92 -16.40
C ALA A 297 -9.34 -6.34 -15.88
N ALA A 298 -9.99 -6.69 -14.77
CA ALA A 298 -9.81 -7.97 -14.12
C ALA A 298 -11.07 -8.37 -13.32
N ASP A 299 -11.23 -9.67 -13.12
CA ASP A 299 -12.30 -10.22 -12.29
C ASP A 299 -12.11 -9.76 -10.83
N PHE A 300 -13.21 -9.35 -10.22
CA PHE A 300 -13.27 -8.96 -8.82
C PHE A 300 -12.30 -7.82 -8.41
N ALA A 301 -11.81 -7.01 -9.36
CA ALA A 301 -10.97 -5.86 -9.06
C ALA A 301 -11.75 -4.76 -8.34
N ASP A 302 -11.01 -3.85 -7.72
CA ASP A 302 -11.51 -2.65 -7.07
C ASP A 302 -11.78 -1.57 -8.13
N THR A 303 -12.91 -1.69 -8.80
CA THR A 303 -13.16 -0.98 -10.07
C THR A 303 -13.51 0.49 -9.90
N ASP A 304 -14.12 0.88 -8.81
CA ASP A 304 -14.45 2.27 -8.51
C ASP A 304 -13.18 3.09 -8.17
N CYS A 305 -12.34 2.59 -7.29
CA CYS A 305 -11.05 3.20 -6.99
C CYS A 305 -10.14 3.28 -8.23
N ASN A 306 -10.05 2.19 -9.02
CA ASN A 306 -9.26 2.19 -10.26
C ASN A 306 -9.77 3.20 -11.28
N ALA A 307 -11.09 3.30 -11.42
CA ALA A 307 -11.75 4.26 -12.30
C ALA A 307 -11.51 5.70 -11.83
N ALA A 308 -11.68 5.98 -10.53
CA ALA A 308 -11.47 7.29 -9.93
C ALA A 308 -10.03 7.78 -10.13
N ASN A 309 -9.03 6.98 -9.76
CA ASN A 309 -7.62 7.31 -9.95
C ASN A 309 -7.25 7.55 -11.44
N SER A 310 -7.71 6.67 -12.34
CA SER A 310 -7.43 6.81 -13.78
C SER A 310 -8.06 8.08 -14.36
N ALA A 311 -9.31 8.37 -13.99
CA ALA A 311 -10.04 9.55 -14.42
C ALA A 311 -9.41 10.85 -13.90
N SER A 312 -8.85 10.85 -12.70
CA SER A 312 -8.15 12.00 -12.11
C SER A 312 -6.93 12.41 -12.94
N VAL A 313 -6.18 11.44 -13.45
CA VAL A 313 -5.04 11.73 -14.34
C VAL A 313 -5.51 12.41 -15.62
N VAL A 314 -6.56 11.90 -16.26
CA VAL A 314 -7.15 12.52 -17.48
C VAL A 314 -7.67 13.94 -17.19
N ALA A 315 -8.33 14.11 -16.05
CA ALA A 315 -8.82 15.43 -15.61
C ALA A 315 -7.69 16.43 -15.36
N ALA A 316 -6.59 16.00 -14.75
CA ALA A 316 -5.40 16.82 -14.56
C ALA A 316 -4.72 17.22 -15.88
N MET A 317 -4.75 16.33 -16.90
CA MET A 317 -4.23 16.63 -18.24
C MET A 317 -5.04 17.72 -18.96
N HIS A 318 -6.36 17.67 -18.87
CA HIS A 318 -7.25 18.37 -19.79
C HIS A 318 -8.25 19.34 -19.13
N GLY A 319 -8.48 19.27 -17.82
CA GLY A 319 -9.48 20.07 -17.11
C GLY A 319 -10.91 19.62 -17.39
N MET A 320 -11.86 20.46 -17.04
CA MET A 320 -13.31 20.19 -17.14
C MET A 320 -13.79 19.79 -18.53
N LYS A 321 -13.10 20.23 -19.59
CA LYS A 321 -13.47 19.91 -20.99
C LYS A 321 -13.31 18.42 -21.35
N ALA A 322 -12.53 17.65 -20.55
CA ALA A 322 -12.40 16.20 -20.74
C ALA A 322 -13.64 15.43 -20.28
N LEU A 323 -14.43 16.01 -19.39
CA LEU A 323 -15.54 15.33 -18.75
C LEU A 323 -16.84 15.46 -19.56
N PRO A 324 -17.69 14.41 -19.60
CA PRO A 324 -18.98 14.46 -20.27
C PRO A 324 -19.89 15.53 -19.63
N PRO A 325 -20.34 16.55 -20.41
CA PRO A 325 -21.10 17.69 -19.85
C PRO A 325 -22.41 17.29 -19.17
N ASP A 326 -23.06 16.25 -19.68
CA ASP A 326 -24.31 15.70 -19.14
C ASP A 326 -24.09 15.13 -17.72
N LEU A 327 -23.01 14.38 -17.50
CA LEU A 327 -22.67 13.84 -16.19
C LEU A 327 -22.23 14.93 -15.20
N VAL A 328 -21.44 15.90 -15.68
CA VAL A 328 -21.04 17.06 -14.86
C VAL A 328 -22.27 17.84 -14.39
N SER A 329 -23.21 18.14 -15.32
CA SER A 329 -24.43 18.89 -14.99
C SER A 329 -25.34 18.11 -14.03
N ALA A 330 -25.41 16.78 -14.14
CA ALA A 330 -26.24 15.94 -13.29
C ALA A 330 -25.80 15.93 -11.82
N LEU A 331 -24.54 16.27 -11.52
CA LEU A 331 -24.03 16.39 -10.14
C LEU A 331 -24.49 17.66 -9.43
N HIS A 332 -25.02 18.66 -10.15
CA HIS A 332 -25.41 19.97 -9.61
C HIS A 332 -24.34 20.64 -8.72
N ASP A 333 -23.06 20.40 -9.04
CA ASP A 333 -21.91 20.93 -8.27
C ASP A 333 -21.96 20.54 -6.78
N ARG A 334 -22.44 19.34 -6.43
CA ARG A 334 -22.73 18.98 -5.04
C ARG A 334 -22.28 17.57 -4.67
N ILE A 335 -21.77 17.43 -3.45
CA ILE A 335 -21.48 16.17 -2.77
C ILE A 335 -22.23 16.13 -1.44
N GLN A 336 -22.90 15.00 -1.15
CA GLN A 336 -23.67 14.81 0.06
C GLN A 336 -23.53 13.39 0.62
N GLY A 337 -23.47 13.28 1.96
CA GLY A 337 -23.55 12.00 2.67
C GLY A 337 -23.54 12.17 4.16
N ARG A 338 -24.16 11.23 4.85
CA ARG A 338 -24.21 11.18 6.32
C ARG A 338 -23.47 9.98 6.89
N GLU A 339 -23.25 8.99 6.05
CA GLU A 339 -22.65 7.71 6.40
C GLU A 339 -21.69 7.29 5.30
N LEU A 340 -20.69 6.49 5.65
CA LEU A 340 -19.77 5.82 4.75
C LEU A 340 -19.63 4.37 5.24
N GLY A 341 -20.20 3.41 4.51
CA GLY A 341 -20.44 2.08 5.05
C GLY A 341 -21.24 2.17 6.34
N ASP A 342 -20.80 1.50 7.40
CA ASP A 342 -21.43 1.52 8.72
C ASP A 342 -21.01 2.71 9.60
N LEU A 343 -20.19 3.63 9.08
CA LEU A 343 -19.66 4.75 9.83
C LEU A 343 -20.49 6.02 9.59
N ARG A 344 -20.98 6.60 10.69
CA ARG A 344 -21.62 7.91 10.65
C ARG A 344 -20.57 9.02 10.56
N LEU A 345 -20.65 9.84 9.52
CA LEU A 345 -19.73 10.96 9.28
C LEU A 345 -19.95 12.10 10.28
N THR A 346 -18.87 12.73 10.71
CA THR A 346 -18.88 13.84 11.65
C THR A 346 -17.95 14.98 11.17
N PRO A 347 -18.50 16.13 10.72
CA PRO A 347 -19.91 16.38 10.43
C PRO A 347 -20.38 15.60 9.18
N PRO A 348 -21.69 15.48 8.96
CA PRO A 348 -22.22 15.07 7.66
C PRO A 348 -21.68 15.96 6.54
N VAL A 349 -21.50 15.36 5.37
CA VAL A 349 -21.03 16.10 4.18
C VAL A 349 -22.22 16.73 3.47
N ASP A 350 -22.10 18.02 3.17
CA ASP A 350 -22.97 18.78 2.30
C ASP A 350 -22.14 19.96 1.75
N GLU A 351 -21.37 19.72 0.69
CA GLU A 351 -20.40 20.68 0.15
C GLU A 351 -20.60 20.87 -1.35
N ARG A 352 -20.11 22.02 -1.87
CA ARG A 352 -19.99 22.24 -3.31
C ARG A 352 -18.66 21.75 -3.82
N ILE A 353 -18.67 21.01 -4.93
CA ILE A 353 -17.43 20.53 -5.59
C ILE A 353 -16.54 21.74 -5.97
N SER A 354 -17.15 22.82 -6.47
CA SER A 354 -16.43 24.05 -6.80
C SER A 354 -15.78 24.73 -5.58
N GLU A 355 -16.39 24.65 -4.39
CA GLU A 355 -15.78 25.19 -3.17
C GLU A 355 -14.64 24.30 -2.66
N LEU A 356 -14.83 22.98 -2.71
CA LEU A 356 -13.77 22.02 -2.39
C LEU A 356 -12.55 22.23 -3.30
N ALA A 357 -12.76 22.45 -4.59
CA ALA A 357 -11.68 22.77 -5.53
C ALA A 357 -10.95 24.08 -5.16
N ARG A 358 -11.69 25.14 -4.80
CA ARG A 358 -11.07 26.42 -4.36
C ARG A 358 -10.23 26.25 -3.09
N ARG A 359 -10.70 25.45 -2.13
CA ARG A 359 -9.97 25.12 -0.89
C ARG A 359 -8.69 24.37 -1.21
N THR A 360 -8.77 23.39 -2.09
CA THR A 360 -7.61 22.60 -2.58
C THR A 360 -6.57 23.51 -3.25
N VAL A 361 -6.98 24.40 -4.14
CA VAL A 361 -6.09 25.35 -4.83
C VAL A 361 -5.35 26.25 -3.82
N ARG A 362 -6.04 26.83 -2.83
CA ARG A 362 -5.37 27.68 -1.80
C ARG A 362 -4.29 26.93 -1.03
N ILE A 363 -4.51 25.66 -0.72
CA ILE A 363 -3.50 24.81 -0.08
C ILE A 363 -2.33 24.56 -1.04
N GLY A 364 -2.65 24.19 -2.29
CA GLY A 364 -1.66 23.91 -3.33
C GLY A 364 -0.78 25.14 -3.63
N GLU A 365 -1.34 26.33 -3.74
CA GLU A 365 -0.57 27.58 -3.89
C GLU A 365 0.44 27.77 -2.76
N SER A 366 0.05 27.48 -1.52
CA SER A 366 0.94 27.58 -0.35
C SER A 366 2.06 26.53 -0.40
N ILE A 367 1.74 25.30 -0.85
CA ILE A 367 2.74 24.22 -1.03
C ILE A 367 3.71 24.59 -2.16
N LEU A 368 3.21 25.00 -3.31
CA LEU A 368 4.04 25.39 -4.46
C LEU A 368 5.01 26.51 -4.10
N LYS A 369 4.52 27.56 -3.42
CA LYS A 369 5.37 28.65 -2.93
C LYS A 369 6.47 28.19 -1.96
N SER A 370 6.14 27.27 -1.07
CA SER A 370 7.11 26.71 -0.12
C SER A 370 8.21 25.87 -0.79
N HIS A 371 7.96 25.42 -2.03
CA HIS A 371 8.90 24.62 -2.83
C HIS A 371 9.48 25.41 -4.03
N GLY A 372 9.48 26.73 -3.95
CA GLY A 372 10.21 27.59 -4.90
C GLY A 372 9.43 28.01 -6.13
N ALA A 373 8.10 27.88 -6.12
CA ALA A 373 7.30 28.52 -7.14
C ALA A 373 7.14 30.01 -6.84
N ASP A 374 7.24 30.83 -7.90
CA ASP A 374 6.97 32.26 -7.86
C ASP A 374 5.58 32.56 -8.45
N GLU A 375 4.99 33.66 -8.07
CA GLU A 375 3.70 34.11 -8.59
C GLU A 375 3.84 35.52 -9.15
N ASP A 376 3.33 35.73 -10.35
CA ASP A 376 3.10 37.05 -10.91
C ASP A 376 1.58 37.35 -11.00
N GLU A 377 1.20 38.50 -11.55
CA GLU A 377 -0.21 38.91 -11.67
C GLU A 377 -1.05 37.95 -12.52
N THR A 378 -0.46 37.06 -13.31
CA THR A 378 -1.11 36.25 -14.33
C THR A 378 -1.06 34.75 -14.04
N ALA A 379 0.01 34.26 -13.39
CA ALA A 379 0.24 32.84 -13.23
C ALA A 379 1.25 32.51 -12.12
N ILE A 380 1.17 31.27 -11.64
CA ILE A 380 2.17 30.66 -10.79
C ILE A 380 3.27 30.07 -11.70
N LYS A 381 4.52 30.43 -11.43
CA LYS A 381 5.72 29.94 -12.13
C LYS A 381 6.32 28.77 -11.34
N ILE A 382 6.06 27.56 -11.80
CA ILE A 382 6.40 26.32 -11.13
C ILE A 382 7.69 25.76 -11.72
N PRO A 383 8.77 25.56 -10.94
CA PRO A 383 9.93 24.79 -11.41
C PRO A 383 9.52 23.32 -11.57
N ILE A 384 9.61 22.81 -12.82
CA ILE A 384 9.27 21.41 -13.09
C ILE A 384 10.33 20.51 -12.51
N GLU A 385 9.91 19.49 -11.75
CA GLU A 385 10.79 18.46 -11.24
C GLU A 385 10.86 17.24 -12.17
N GLU A 386 12.05 16.65 -12.28
CA GLU A 386 12.18 15.30 -12.80
C GLU A 386 12.02 14.30 -11.65
N PRO A 387 11.35 13.16 -11.87
CA PRO A 387 11.12 12.16 -10.83
C PRO A 387 12.42 11.60 -10.26
N VAL A 388 12.49 11.55 -8.93
CA VAL A 388 13.58 10.95 -8.17
C VAL A 388 13.04 9.75 -7.41
N THR A 389 13.69 8.61 -7.57
CA THR A 389 13.29 7.38 -6.87
C THR A 389 13.28 7.58 -5.36
N GLN A 390 12.15 7.28 -4.74
CA GLN A 390 11.99 7.30 -3.28
C GLN A 390 12.85 6.21 -2.63
N PRO A 391 13.31 6.41 -1.38
CA PRO A 391 13.96 5.35 -0.62
C PRO A 391 13.12 4.07 -0.58
N ALA A 392 13.80 2.92 -0.62
CA ALA A 392 13.11 1.64 -0.54
C ALA A 392 12.38 1.47 0.80
N GLU A 393 11.11 1.16 0.73
CA GLU A 393 10.31 0.72 1.86
C GLU A 393 9.80 -0.68 1.54
N LEU A 394 10.51 -1.69 2.04
CA LEU A 394 10.23 -3.09 1.72
C LEU A 394 9.85 -3.85 2.98
N PHE A 395 8.83 -4.70 2.85
CA PHE A 395 8.41 -5.58 3.92
C PHE A 395 8.14 -6.98 3.39
N LYS A 396 8.73 -7.99 4.06
CA LYS A 396 8.46 -9.40 3.77
C LYS A 396 7.63 -9.97 4.92
N LEU A 397 6.60 -10.73 4.60
CA LEU A 397 5.76 -11.38 5.62
C LEU A 397 6.58 -12.24 6.59
N ALA A 398 7.65 -12.88 6.12
CA ALA A 398 8.57 -13.62 6.97
C ALA A 398 9.20 -12.77 8.09
N ASP A 399 9.26 -11.44 7.90
CA ASP A 399 9.82 -10.52 8.89
C ASP A 399 8.88 -10.27 10.10
N LEU A 400 7.63 -10.71 10.03
CA LEU A 400 6.67 -10.56 11.15
C LEU A 400 7.18 -11.19 12.45
N THR A 401 7.99 -12.26 12.37
CA THR A 401 8.56 -12.88 13.56
C THR A 401 9.53 -11.96 14.30
N ARG A 402 10.15 -10.98 13.65
CA ARG A 402 11.00 -9.97 14.33
C ARG A 402 10.21 -9.16 15.35
N TYR A 403 8.92 -8.92 15.10
CA TYR A 403 8.03 -8.18 15.99
C TYR A 403 7.30 -9.07 16.99
N TRP A 404 7.16 -10.36 16.69
CA TRP A 404 6.43 -11.33 17.51
C TRP A 404 7.36 -12.10 18.45
N ASN A 405 8.31 -12.85 17.89
CA ASN A 405 9.30 -13.65 18.61
C ASN A 405 10.55 -13.81 17.73
N PRO A 406 11.56 -12.93 17.90
CA PRO A 406 12.73 -12.87 17.03
C PRO A 406 13.63 -14.13 17.08
N ALA A 407 13.40 -15.02 18.04
CA ALA A 407 14.11 -16.31 18.11
C ALA A 407 13.62 -17.31 17.04
N TRP A 408 12.50 -17.03 16.38
CA TRP A 408 11.92 -17.88 15.35
C TRP A 408 11.99 -17.23 13.99
N THR A 409 12.10 -18.05 12.94
CA THR A 409 11.98 -17.63 11.56
C THR A 409 10.69 -18.20 10.97
N LEU A 410 9.98 -17.39 10.19
CA LEU A 410 8.78 -17.77 9.46
C LEU A 410 9.14 -18.05 8.00
N GLN A 411 8.80 -19.21 7.49
CA GLN A 411 9.02 -19.60 6.10
C GLN A 411 7.68 -19.94 5.43
N ARG A 412 7.60 -19.71 4.11
CA ARG A 412 6.42 -20.01 3.28
C ARG A 412 5.12 -19.32 3.73
N ALA A 413 5.24 -18.23 4.46
CA ALA A 413 4.10 -17.37 4.72
C ALA A 413 3.62 -16.74 3.43
N GLY A 414 2.32 -16.60 3.30
CA GLY A 414 1.68 -15.94 2.18
C GLY A 414 0.45 -15.16 2.62
N PHE A 415 -0.12 -14.47 1.68
CA PHE A 415 -1.46 -13.91 1.84
C PHE A 415 -2.55 -14.95 1.57
N GLY A 416 -2.20 -16.14 1.13
CA GLY A 416 -2.95 -17.32 0.70
C GLY A 416 -4.45 -17.36 0.93
N GLY A 417 -5.18 -18.06 0.05
CA GLY A 417 -6.62 -18.35 0.18
C GLY A 417 -7.54 -17.24 -0.27
N ALA A 418 -8.39 -17.53 -1.22
CA ALA A 418 -9.50 -16.68 -1.62
C ALA A 418 -10.44 -16.45 -0.43
N GLY A 419 -10.62 -15.24 -0.02
CA GLY A 419 -11.53 -14.92 1.06
C GLY A 419 -11.54 -13.43 1.32
N GLY A 420 -12.02 -12.68 0.35
CA GLY A 420 -12.21 -11.27 0.52
C GLY A 420 -13.10 -10.94 1.70
N GLY A 421 -12.71 -9.93 2.45
CA GLY A 421 -13.55 -8.95 3.06
C GLY A 421 -14.59 -9.36 4.09
N MET A 422 -14.43 -10.48 4.82
CA MET A 422 -15.42 -10.82 5.86
C MET A 422 -14.77 -11.04 7.24
N PRO A 423 -15.53 -10.93 8.34
CA PRO A 423 -15.00 -11.13 9.69
C PRO A 423 -14.19 -12.41 9.78
N GLY A 424 -12.89 -12.32 10.14
CA GLY A 424 -11.96 -13.43 10.08
C GLY A 424 -11.36 -13.60 8.69
N ILE A 425 -10.64 -12.59 8.20
CA ILE A 425 -9.94 -12.66 6.92
C ILE A 425 -9.09 -13.93 6.88
N ARG A 426 -9.54 -14.88 6.06
CA ARG A 426 -8.86 -16.15 5.86
C ARG A 426 -7.63 -15.95 5.00
N GLY A 427 -6.61 -16.75 5.26
CA GLY A 427 -5.49 -16.84 4.38
C GLY A 427 -4.52 -15.68 4.43
N ILE A 428 -4.56 -14.86 5.48
CA ILE A 428 -3.62 -13.76 5.68
C ILE A 428 -2.68 -14.06 6.85
N THR A 429 -1.38 -13.86 6.61
CA THR A 429 -0.37 -13.89 7.66
C THR A 429 -0.20 -12.49 8.24
N TYR A 430 -0.40 -12.32 9.56
CA TYR A 430 -0.40 -11.01 10.22
C TYR A 430 -0.09 -11.10 11.71
N LEU A 431 0.13 -9.94 12.34
CA LEU A 431 0.20 -9.81 13.79
C LEU A 431 -1.07 -9.17 14.36
N ASP A 432 -1.49 -9.65 15.54
CA ASP A 432 -2.53 -9.05 16.36
C ASP A 432 -2.03 -9.03 17.81
N GLY A 433 -1.43 -7.93 18.22
CA GLY A 433 -0.76 -7.79 19.50
C GLY A 433 0.38 -8.81 19.68
N LYS A 434 0.22 -9.73 20.64
CA LYS A 434 1.18 -10.81 20.93
C LYS A 434 0.88 -12.12 20.19
N MET A 435 -0.08 -12.11 19.30
CA MET A 435 -0.49 -13.28 18.54
C MET A 435 0.02 -13.16 17.10
N LEU A 436 0.66 -14.22 16.60
CA LEU A 436 0.97 -14.39 15.19
C LEU A 436 -0.14 -15.23 14.55
N ALA A 437 -0.76 -14.72 13.50
CA ALA A 437 -1.60 -15.49 12.60
C ALA A 437 -0.78 -15.93 11.40
N THR A 438 -0.89 -17.18 10.98
CA THR A 438 -0.19 -17.67 9.79
C THR A 438 -1.14 -18.38 8.85
N TYR A 439 -0.90 -18.18 7.54
CA TYR A 439 -1.46 -18.99 6.48
C TYR A 439 -0.36 -19.33 5.47
N PRO A 440 -0.28 -20.55 4.96
CA PRO A 440 0.80 -20.93 4.05
C PRO A 440 0.55 -20.37 2.64
N ARG A 441 1.61 -19.92 1.98
CA ARG A 441 1.59 -19.62 0.54
C ARG A 441 1.42 -20.90 -0.30
N ASP A 442 2.01 -21.98 0.18
CA ASP A 442 1.96 -23.32 -0.43
C ASP A 442 1.15 -24.23 0.50
N GLU A 443 -0.11 -24.44 0.17
CA GLU A 443 -1.04 -25.24 0.96
C GLU A 443 -0.62 -26.70 1.08
N VAL A 444 0.08 -27.24 0.08
CA VAL A 444 0.57 -28.62 0.08
C VAL A 444 1.67 -28.83 1.12
N ARG A 445 2.59 -27.86 1.20
CA ARG A 445 3.75 -27.94 2.11
C ARG A 445 3.51 -27.27 3.46
N GLY A 446 2.60 -26.31 3.49
CA GLY A 446 2.23 -25.56 4.69
C GLY A 446 3.23 -24.46 5.10
N THR A 447 2.89 -23.75 6.16
CA THR A 447 3.76 -22.74 6.80
C THR A 447 4.67 -23.39 7.81
N LEU A 448 5.89 -22.86 7.95
CA LEU A 448 6.93 -23.38 8.85
C LEU A 448 7.46 -22.26 9.75
N LEU A 449 7.36 -22.49 11.07
CA LEU A 449 8.16 -21.78 12.08
C LEU A 449 9.40 -22.62 12.42
N ARG A 450 10.58 -22.00 12.35
CA ARG A 450 11.86 -22.68 12.59
C ARG A 450 12.71 -21.93 13.61
N ARG A 451 13.38 -22.71 14.48
CA ARG A 451 14.39 -22.21 15.41
C ARG A 451 15.52 -23.24 15.56
N THR A 452 16.77 -22.79 15.57
CA THR A 452 17.93 -23.61 15.96
C THR A 452 18.42 -23.12 17.30
N MET A 453 18.65 -24.04 18.25
CA MET A 453 19.12 -23.70 19.59
C MET A 453 19.70 -24.91 20.33
N THR A 454 20.51 -24.63 21.32
CA THR A 454 20.91 -25.64 22.32
C THR A 454 19.87 -25.71 23.43
N LEU A 455 19.36 -26.89 23.71
CA LEU A 455 18.38 -27.11 24.78
C LEU A 455 19.04 -27.16 26.16
N GLY A 456 18.30 -26.76 27.18
CA GLY A 456 18.76 -26.82 28.57
C GLY A 456 18.68 -28.22 29.18
N SER A 457 18.83 -28.30 30.51
CA SER A 457 18.82 -29.57 31.26
C SER A 457 17.43 -30.20 31.44
N ASN A 458 16.38 -29.39 31.38
CA ASN A 458 14.97 -29.84 31.50
C ASN A 458 14.11 -29.16 30.45
N PRO A 459 14.29 -29.48 29.16
CA PRO A 459 13.69 -28.73 28.08
C PRO A 459 12.24 -29.13 27.82
N SER A 460 11.39 -28.11 27.57
CA SER A 460 10.03 -28.27 27.08
C SER A 460 9.72 -27.19 26.04
N LEU A 461 8.86 -27.51 25.08
CA LEU A 461 8.26 -26.56 24.14
C LEU A 461 6.82 -26.33 24.57
N GLU A 462 6.46 -25.09 24.85
CA GLU A 462 5.14 -24.71 25.32
C GLU A 462 4.57 -23.57 24.49
N PHE A 463 3.30 -23.65 24.09
CA PHE A 463 2.58 -22.57 23.41
C PHE A 463 1.07 -22.82 23.38
N LYS A 464 0.33 -21.79 22.95
CA LYS A 464 -1.09 -21.91 22.63
C LYS A 464 -1.28 -21.90 21.12
N ALA A 465 -1.94 -22.94 20.61
CA ALA A 465 -2.35 -23.05 19.22
C ALA A 465 -3.84 -22.68 19.10
N GLY A 466 -4.17 -21.81 18.18
CA GLY A 466 -5.54 -21.38 17.94
C GLY A 466 -5.99 -21.61 16.50
N VAL A 467 -7.32 -21.57 16.27
CA VAL A 467 -7.95 -21.70 14.96
C VAL A 467 -9.27 -20.92 14.94
N ASP A 468 -9.72 -20.56 13.73
CA ASP A 468 -11.03 -19.95 13.51
C ASP A 468 -12.16 -20.94 13.82
N LEU A 469 -13.32 -20.41 14.25
CA LEU A 469 -14.51 -21.22 14.50
C LEU A 469 -14.94 -21.95 13.20
N GLY A 470 -15.24 -23.25 13.34
CA GLY A 470 -15.64 -24.10 12.21
C GLY A 470 -14.52 -24.47 11.24
N ARG A 471 -13.26 -24.11 11.55
CA ARG A 471 -12.07 -24.36 10.73
C ARG A 471 -11.13 -25.34 11.41
N ALA A 472 -10.15 -25.83 10.64
CA ALA A 472 -9.12 -26.72 11.14
C ALA A 472 -7.78 -26.49 10.45
N TRP A 473 -6.70 -26.89 11.14
CA TRP A 473 -5.38 -27.05 10.56
C TRP A 473 -4.60 -28.13 11.33
N GLN A 474 -3.65 -28.77 10.66
CA GLN A 474 -2.83 -29.82 11.25
C GLN A 474 -1.52 -29.24 11.75
N LEU A 475 -1.26 -29.38 13.05
CA LEU A 475 0.02 -29.09 13.68
C LEU A 475 0.95 -30.29 13.56
N GLN A 476 2.13 -30.08 12.99
CA GLN A 476 3.21 -31.08 13.04
C GLN A 476 4.47 -30.44 13.62
N ILE A 477 5.08 -31.11 14.60
CA ILE A 477 6.32 -30.64 15.24
C ILE A 477 7.42 -31.65 14.99
N TYR A 478 8.57 -31.15 14.55
CA TYR A 478 9.78 -31.92 14.32
C TYR A 478 10.91 -31.36 15.16
N ILE A 479 11.68 -32.29 15.76
CA ILE A 479 12.97 -32.02 16.36
C ILE A 479 14.03 -32.71 15.50
N ASN A 480 14.90 -31.90 14.88
CA ASN A 480 15.74 -32.38 13.78
C ASN A 480 14.84 -33.02 12.70
N ASP A 481 14.99 -34.31 12.41
CA ASP A 481 14.21 -35.04 11.43
C ASP A 481 13.12 -35.94 12.01
N LYS A 482 13.03 -36.03 13.36
CA LYS A 482 12.03 -36.85 14.06
C LYS A 482 10.75 -36.03 14.29
N LYS A 483 9.63 -36.54 13.82
CA LYS A 483 8.32 -35.99 14.15
C LYS A 483 7.93 -36.40 15.57
N VAL A 484 7.66 -35.40 16.43
CA VAL A 484 7.36 -35.62 17.86
C VAL A 484 5.91 -35.28 18.21
N GLU A 485 5.20 -34.51 17.35
CA GLU A 485 3.79 -34.20 17.53
C GLU A 485 3.11 -34.20 16.17
N ASP A 486 1.87 -34.68 16.13
CA ASP A 486 0.99 -34.64 14.95
C ASP A 486 -0.46 -34.52 15.46
N ARG A 487 -1.01 -33.31 15.40
CA ARG A 487 -2.30 -33.01 16.03
C ARG A 487 -3.18 -32.14 15.14
N LEU A 488 -4.45 -32.48 15.11
CA LEU A 488 -5.46 -31.66 14.47
C LEU A 488 -5.96 -30.56 15.43
N ILE A 489 -5.80 -29.31 15.04
CA ILE A 489 -6.32 -28.14 15.73
C ILE A 489 -7.66 -27.80 15.10
N ILE A 490 -8.76 -28.01 15.83
CA ILE A 490 -10.12 -27.85 15.33
C ILE A 490 -10.88 -26.80 16.12
N GLY A 491 -11.56 -25.90 15.41
CA GLY A 491 -12.50 -24.94 15.96
C GLY A 491 -13.88 -25.58 16.17
N ARG A 492 -14.09 -26.26 17.30
CA ARG A 492 -15.41 -26.83 17.61
C ARG A 492 -16.42 -25.75 17.96
N PRO A 493 -17.74 -25.96 17.66
CA PRO A 493 -18.79 -25.02 18.01
C PRO A 493 -19.17 -25.14 19.50
N ASP A 494 -18.31 -24.64 20.38
CA ASP A 494 -18.65 -24.38 21.79
C ASP A 494 -19.11 -22.92 21.94
N PRO A 495 -19.67 -22.50 23.09
CA PRO A 495 -20.06 -21.11 23.30
C PRO A 495 -18.93 -20.14 22.89
N PRO A 496 -19.25 -19.08 22.13
CA PRO A 496 -18.24 -18.18 21.58
C PRO A 496 -17.46 -17.49 22.70
N ARG A 497 -16.12 -17.54 22.61
CA ARG A 497 -15.27 -16.61 23.38
C ARG A 497 -15.28 -15.25 22.71
N PRO A 498 -14.96 -14.16 23.43
CA PRO A 498 -15.02 -12.80 22.87
C PRO A 498 -14.20 -12.57 21.60
N ASP A 499 -13.13 -13.36 21.35
CA ASP A 499 -12.27 -13.26 20.17
C ASP A 499 -12.65 -14.23 19.03
N GLY A 500 -13.72 -15.01 19.18
CA GLY A 500 -14.20 -15.97 18.17
C GLY A 500 -13.23 -17.14 17.88
N ARG A 501 -12.09 -17.24 18.57
CA ARG A 501 -11.03 -18.23 18.32
C ARG A 501 -11.11 -19.37 19.31
N ARG A 502 -10.59 -20.55 18.89
CA ARG A 502 -10.47 -21.74 19.73
C ARG A 502 -9.00 -22.00 20.01
N TRP A 503 -8.66 -22.11 21.28
CA TRP A 503 -7.29 -22.27 21.75
C TRP A 503 -7.08 -23.64 22.41
N GLN A 504 -5.93 -24.23 22.13
CA GLN A 504 -5.43 -25.45 22.76
C GLN A 504 -4.03 -25.17 23.34
N ASP A 505 -3.80 -25.63 24.57
CA ASP A 505 -2.47 -25.63 25.17
C ASP A 505 -1.65 -26.80 24.60
N ILE A 506 -0.47 -26.51 24.12
CA ILE A 506 0.45 -27.48 23.55
C ILE A 506 1.70 -27.51 24.41
N THR A 507 2.04 -28.72 24.90
CA THR A 507 3.27 -28.96 25.64
C THR A 507 3.94 -30.19 25.05
N VAL A 508 5.20 -30.05 24.64
CA VAL A 508 6.03 -31.15 24.13
C VAL A 508 7.24 -31.31 25.02
N ASN A 509 7.39 -32.50 25.57
CA ASN A 509 8.56 -32.86 26.36
C ASN A 509 9.77 -33.08 25.44
N LEU A 510 10.86 -32.38 25.69
CA LEU A 510 12.09 -32.44 24.91
C LEU A 510 13.26 -33.08 25.65
N SER A 511 13.00 -33.80 26.75
CA SER A 511 14.04 -34.36 27.65
C SER A 511 15.02 -35.29 26.93
N GLU A 512 14.59 -35.98 25.87
CA GLU A 512 15.48 -36.81 25.03
C GLU A 512 16.63 -36.00 24.39
N TYR A 513 16.43 -34.69 24.22
CA TYR A 513 17.34 -33.78 23.51
C TYR A 513 18.06 -32.81 24.47
N LYS A 514 18.02 -33.07 25.79
CA LYS A 514 18.68 -32.20 26.78
C LYS A 514 20.14 -31.96 26.43
N ASN A 515 20.59 -30.72 26.57
CA ASN A 515 21.96 -30.27 26.31
C ASN A 515 22.45 -30.51 24.86
N GLN A 516 21.56 -30.75 23.91
CA GLN A 516 21.89 -30.93 22.50
C GLN A 516 21.48 -29.71 21.70
N GLU A 517 22.21 -29.44 20.63
CA GLU A 517 21.80 -28.51 19.62
C GLU A 517 20.73 -29.16 18.72
N VAL A 518 19.61 -28.50 18.54
CA VAL A 518 18.47 -29.01 17.79
C VAL A 518 17.90 -27.94 16.84
N VAL A 519 17.26 -28.44 15.79
CA VAL A 519 16.42 -27.64 14.90
C VAL A 519 14.96 -27.97 15.21
N LEU A 520 14.26 -27.01 15.79
CA LEU A 520 12.81 -27.06 16.02
C LEU A 520 12.07 -26.59 14.77
N ARG A 521 11.08 -27.34 14.30
CA ARG A 521 10.26 -27.02 13.13
C ARG A 521 8.80 -27.28 13.47
N LEU A 522 7.98 -26.23 13.37
CA LEU A 522 6.53 -26.29 13.60
C LEU A 522 5.83 -26.00 12.29
N TYR A 523 5.06 -26.96 11.80
CA TYR A 523 4.31 -26.86 10.55
C TYR A 523 2.83 -26.61 10.82
N GLN A 524 2.26 -25.67 10.08
CA GLN A 524 0.83 -25.57 9.83
C GLN A 524 0.54 -26.19 8.46
N ARG A 525 -0.29 -27.23 8.42
CA ARG A 525 -0.83 -27.81 7.18
C ARG A 525 -2.33 -27.57 7.11
N VAL A 526 -2.81 -27.14 5.95
CA VAL A 526 -4.21 -26.70 5.77
C VAL A 526 -5.04 -27.62 4.89
N LEU A 527 -4.41 -28.48 4.08
CA LEU A 527 -5.13 -29.50 3.32
C LEU A 527 -5.43 -30.71 4.23
N ILE A 528 -6.64 -30.73 4.78
CA ILE A 528 -7.13 -31.77 5.69
C ILE A 528 -8.45 -32.29 5.13
N PRO A 529 -8.58 -33.62 4.91
CA PRO A 529 -9.86 -34.20 4.47
C PRO A 529 -11.01 -33.78 5.40
N ASP A 530 -12.15 -33.48 4.81
CA ASP A 530 -13.42 -33.18 5.48
C ASP A 530 -13.41 -31.91 6.38
N HIS A 531 -12.40 -31.05 6.23
CA HIS A 531 -12.30 -29.83 7.00
C HIS A 531 -11.98 -28.62 6.12
N GLU A 532 -12.61 -27.49 6.43
CA GLU A 532 -12.22 -26.22 5.83
C GLU A 532 -10.97 -25.65 6.50
N ALA A 533 -10.04 -25.21 5.67
CA ALA A 533 -8.80 -24.60 6.13
C ALA A 533 -9.04 -23.31 6.95
N GLY A 534 -8.23 -23.09 7.98
CA GLY A 534 -8.24 -21.88 8.82
C GLY A 534 -6.85 -21.34 9.09
N ASN A 535 -6.78 -20.11 9.59
CA ASN A 535 -5.54 -19.56 10.09
C ASN A 535 -5.06 -20.37 11.30
N ALA A 536 -3.74 -20.56 11.41
CA ALA A 536 -3.12 -20.96 12.65
C ALA A 536 -2.80 -19.72 13.47
N TYR A 537 -3.20 -19.71 14.73
CA TYR A 537 -2.89 -18.66 15.68
C TYR A 537 -1.88 -19.18 16.69
N TRP A 538 -0.79 -18.44 16.90
CA TRP A 538 0.33 -18.79 17.78
C TRP A 538 0.48 -17.74 18.86
N ARG A 539 0.49 -18.19 20.13
CA ARG A 539 0.66 -17.32 21.31
C ARG A 539 1.56 -18.00 22.33
N ASP A 540 2.31 -17.19 23.07
CA ASP A 540 3.12 -17.62 24.22
C ASP A 540 4.14 -18.72 23.87
N LEU A 541 4.70 -18.70 22.64
CA LEU A 541 5.63 -19.71 22.16
C LEU A 541 6.99 -19.58 22.87
N THR A 542 7.26 -20.54 23.75
CA THR A 542 8.46 -20.61 24.58
C THR A 542 9.12 -21.97 24.46
N VAL A 543 10.45 -21.98 24.59
CA VAL A 543 11.27 -23.19 24.80
C VAL A 543 12.04 -22.94 26.07
N ARG A 544 11.81 -23.76 27.07
CA ARG A 544 12.49 -23.73 28.37
C ARG A 544 13.66 -24.65 28.38
#